data_49341a11d282f5f0f3b2999a08907e02
#
_entry.id   49341a11d282f5f0f3b2999a08907e02
#
_cell.length_a   1.000
_cell.length_b   1.000
_cell.length_c   1.000
_cell.angle_alpha   90.00
_cell.angle_beta   90.00
_cell.angle_gamma   90.00
#
_symmetry.space_group_name_H-M   'P 1'
#
loop_
_entity.id
_entity.type
_entity.pdbx_description
1 polymer ?
#
loop_
_entity_poly.entity_id
_entity_poly.type
_entity_poly.pdbx_seq_one_letter_code
_entity_poly.pdbx_strand_id
1 'polypeptide(L)'
;RLEELFAPQLEKELWKFAISNIAQEILETSFTSILFQDFDNHIVVLTALDNADSVKVFATSCHHICHAVQKTLNFTVTLGISDPFQGLSMMSDAYHESIQALKWRFLLGNARCIYQDEVPTLLDDLPLHHTVSGNLLHELRSGNYENAYNQVEILLSYPRTREEMVFQAIRILSDLGQCLKEKQIQESGFKLDKMLNEL
;
A
#
# COMPACT_ATOMS: atom_id res chain seq x y z
N ARG A 1 14.10 27.05 -21.34
CA ARG A 1 13.27 27.26 -20.11
C ARG A 1 12.01 26.36 -20.08
N LEU A 2 11.34 26.12 -21.22
CA LEU A 2 10.21 25.14 -21.26
C LEU A 2 10.73 23.70 -21.16
N GLU A 3 11.84 23.37 -21.79
CA GLU A 3 12.47 22.04 -21.73
C GLU A 3 12.88 21.64 -20.29
N GLU A 4 13.36 22.57 -19.49
CA GLU A 4 13.74 22.33 -18.09
C GLU A 4 12.50 22.05 -17.19
N LEU A 5 11.34 22.58 -17.53
CA LEU A 5 10.08 22.34 -16.80
C LEU A 5 9.45 20.99 -17.15
N PHE A 6 9.67 20.47 -18.36
CA PHE A 6 9.12 19.19 -18.82
C PHE A 6 10.07 18.02 -18.69
N ALA A 7 11.37 18.26 -18.47
CA ALA A 7 12.37 17.21 -18.34
C ALA A 7 12.04 16.14 -17.27
N PRO A 8 11.59 16.49 -16.04
CA PRO A 8 11.26 15.50 -15.03
C PRO A 8 10.04 14.65 -15.40
N GLN A 9 9.07 15.24 -16.12
CA GLN A 9 7.87 14.54 -16.58
C GLN A 9 8.19 13.57 -17.72
N LEU A 10 9.01 14.01 -18.66
CA LEU A 10 9.46 13.18 -19.78
C LEU A 10 10.31 12.00 -19.30
N GLU A 11 11.18 12.24 -18.33
CA GLU A 11 11.98 11.18 -17.71
C GLU A 11 11.11 10.14 -17.02
N LYS A 12 10.07 10.55 -16.29
CA LYS A 12 9.12 9.66 -15.64
C LYS A 12 8.37 8.78 -16.64
N GLU A 13 7.92 9.35 -17.75
CA GLU A 13 7.24 8.60 -18.81
C GLU A 13 8.19 7.60 -19.51
N LEU A 14 9.45 7.98 -19.70
CA LEU A 14 10.47 7.08 -20.25
C LEU A 14 10.72 5.87 -19.34
N TRP A 15 10.79 6.10 -18.02
CA TRP A 15 10.93 5.02 -17.04
C TRP A 15 9.72 4.07 -17.05
N LYS A 16 8.51 4.59 -17.12
CA LYS A 16 7.30 3.76 -17.21
C LYS A 16 7.28 2.93 -18.48
N PHE A 17 7.65 3.53 -19.61
CA PHE A 17 7.78 2.81 -20.88
C PHE A 17 8.79 1.67 -20.77
N ALA A 18 9.95 1.91 -20.17
CA ALA A 18 10.97 0.89 -19.98
C ALA A 18 10.49 -0.24 -19.06
N ILE A 19 9.79 0.08 -17.96
CA ILE A 19 9.21 -0.92 -17.05
C ILE A 19 8.15 -1.75 -17.79
N SER A 20 7.26 -1.09 -18.55
CA SER A 20 6.20 -1.76 -19.30
C SER A 20 6.78 -2.74 -20.33
N ASN A 21 7.84 -2.36 -21.04
CA ASN A 21 8.50 -3.24 -21.99
C ASN A 21 9.13 -4.46 -21.31
N ILE A 22 9.83 -4.27 -20.18
CA ILE A 22 10.40 -5.38 -19.40
C ILE A 22 9.29 -6.33 -18.91
N ALA A 23 8.20 -5.77 -18.38
CA ALA A 23 7.09 -6.57 -17.89
C ALA A 23 6.41 -7.33 -19.02
N GLN A 24 6.18 -6.69 -20.15
CA GLN A 24 5.58 -7.30 -21.34
C GLN A 24 6.45 -8.44 -21.88
N GLU A 25 7.75 -8.21 -22.07
CA GLU A 25 8.68 -9.23 -22.57
C GLU A 25 8.70 -10.48 -21.68
N ILE A 26 8.70 -10.30 -20.35
CA ILE A 26 8.68 -11.42 -19.41
C ILE A 26 7.34 -12.17 -19.45
N LEU A 27 6.22 -11.47 -19.50
CA LEU A 27 4.89 -12.07 -19.47
C LEU A 27 4.54 -12.76 -20.79
N GLU A 28 4.88 -12.19 -21.93
CA GLU A 28 4.60 -12.75 -23.26
C GLU A 28 5.25 -14.12 -23.49
N THR A 29 6.25 -14.49 -22.68
CA THR A 29 6.86 -15.84 -22.78
C THR A 29 5.89 -16.95 -22.40
N SER A 30 4.87 -16.67 -21.58
CA SER A 30 3.99 -17.68 -21.00
C SER A 30 2.50 -17.28 -20.96
N PHE A 31 2.18 -16.01 -21.18
CA PHE A 31 0.85 -15.47 -20.98
C PHE A 31 0.41 -14.53 -22.10
N THR A 32 -0.91 -14.44 -22.28
CA THR A 32 -1.51 -13.33 -22.99
C THR A 32 -1.83 -12.24 -21.98
N SER A 33 -1.19 -11.09 -22.12
CA SER A 33 -1.31 -9.98 -21.18
C SER A 33 -1.60 -8.67 -21.89
N ILE A 34 -2.35 -7.79 -21.22
CA ILE A 34 -2.61 -6.42 -21.66
C ILE A 34 -2.00 -5.50 -20.62
N LEU A 35 -1.15 -4.57 -21.05
CA LEU A 35 -0.56 -3.54 -20.21
C LEU A 35 -1.10 -2.18 -20.61
N PHE A 36 -1.49 -1.41 -19.62
CA PHE A 36 -1.95 -0.03 -19.81
C PHE A 36 -1.60 0.81 -18.57
N GLN A 37 -1.77 2.11 -18.70
CA GLN A 37 -1.57 3.04 -17.60
C GLN A 37 -2.91 3.60 -17.16
N ASP A 38 -3.13 3.64 -15.83
CA ASP A 38 -4.31 4.26 -15.25
C ASP A 38 -4.14 5.78 -15.06
N PHE A 39 -5.19 6.44 -14.53
CA PHE A 39 -5.21 7.88 -14.25
C PHE A 39 -4.28 8.28 -13.10
N ASP A 40 -3.99 7.36 -12.18
CA ASP A 40 -3.08 7.56 -11.04
C ASP A 40 -1.63 7.22 -11.39
N ASN A 41 -1.36 7.00 -12.67
CA ASN A 41 -0.04 6.69 -13.20
C ASN A 41 0.53 5.34 -12.78
N HIS A 42 -0.29 4.35 -12.39
CA HIS A 42 0.15 2.98 -12.23
C HIS A 42 0.23 2.28 -13.60
N ILE A 43 1.17 1.37 -13.73
CA ILE A 43 1.20 0.42 -14.82
C ILE A 43 0.31 -0.77 -14.40
N VAL A 44 -0.78 -0.96 -15.10
CA VAL A 44 -1.73 -2.04 -14.84
C VAL A 44 -1.50 -3.17 -15.82
N VAL A 45 -1.46 -4.39 -15.32
CA VAL A 45 -1.30 -5.61 -16.09
C VAL A 45 -2.52 -6.49 -15.88
N LEU A 46 -3.18 -6.84 -16.97
CA LEU A 46 -4.25 -7.82 -16.99
C LEU A 46 -3.74 -9.06 -17.74
N THR A 47 -3.72 -10.21 -17.06
CA THR A 47 -3.16 -11.45 -17.58
C THR A 47 -4.21 -12.56 -17.59
N ALA A 48 -4.33 -13.26 -18.72
CA ALA A 48 -5.16 -14.47 -18.81
C ALA A 48 -4.42 -15.66 -18.19
N LEU A 49 -5.11 -16.36 -17.27
CA LEU A 49 -4.60 -17.56 -16.59
C LEU A 49 -5.51 -18.74 -16.95
N ASP A 50 -4.95 -19.82 -17.46
CA ASP A 50 -5.72 -20.97 -17.95
C ASP A 50 -6.10 -21.98 -16.85
N ASN A 51 -5.26 -22.07 -15.79
CA ASN A 51 -5.42 -23.08 -14.74
C ASN A 51 -4.65 -22.68 -13.46
N ALA A 52 -4.76 -23.49 -12.40
CA ALA A 52 -4.10 -23.24 -11.13
C ALA A 52 -2.55 -23.29 -11.20
N ASP A 53 -1.97 -24.02 -12.15
CA ASP A 53 -0.52 -24.04 -12.30
C ASP A 53 -0.01 -22.77 -12.97
N SER A 54 -0.80 -22.17 -13.86
CA SER A 54 -0.48 -20.87 -14.46
C SER A 54 -0.41 -19.74 -13.43
N VAL A 55 -1.14 -19.83 -12.31
CA VAL A 55 -1.03 -18.88 -11.20
C VAL A 55 0.37 -18.89 -10.59
N LYS A 56 0.96 -20.08 -10.38
CA LYS A 56 2.33 -20.20 -9.83
C LYS A 56 3.38 -19.67 -10.80
N VAL A 57 3.20 -19.95 -12.09
CA VAL A 57 4.10 -19.43 -13.14
C VAL A 57 3.99 -17.92 -13.21
N PHE A 58 2.78 -17.36 -13.12
CA PHE A 58 2.55 -15.91 -13.06
C PHE A 58 3.23 -15.27 -11.86
N ALA A 59 3.08 -15.86 -10.66
CA ALA A 59 3.74 -15.37 -9.46
C ALA A 59 5.28 -15.32 -9.64
N THR A 60 5.86 -16.36 -10.24
CA THR A 60 7.30 -16.40 -10.56
C THR A 60 7.68 -15.31 -11.56
N SER A 61 6.87 -15.07 -12.59
CA SER A 61 7.08 -14.01 -13.58
C SER A 61 7.01 -12.61 -12.94
N CYS A 62 6.10 -12.39 -12.00
CA CYS A 62 6.01 -11.13 -11.24
C CYS A 62 7.30 -10.86 -10.43
N HIS A 63 7.83 -11.85 -9.74
CA HIS A 63 9.12 -11.73 -9.06
C HIS A 63 10.27 -11.46 -10.03
N HIS A 64 10.24 -12.11 -11.19
CA HIS A 64 11.23 -11.87 -12.23
C HIS A 64 11.16 -10.44 -12.77
N ILE A 65 9.98 -9.86 -12.95
CA ILE A 65 9.81 -8.46 -13.34
C ILE A 65 10.49 -7.53 -12.31
N CYS A 66 10.23 -7.70 -11.01
CA CYS A 66 10.87 -6.88 -9.97
C CYS A 66 12.40 -6.96 -10.06
N HIS A 67 12.93 -8.18 -10.20
CA HIS A 67 14.38 -8.40 -10.30
C HIS A 67 14.97 -7.83 -11.60
N ALA A 68 14.32 -8.02 -12.74
CA ALA A 68 14.79 -7.52 -14.03
C ALA A 68 14.81 -5.98 -14.07
N VAL A 69 13.76 -5.33 -13.56
CA VAL A 69 13.72 -3.87 -13.45
C VAL A 69 14.86 -3.37 -12.56
N GLN A 70 15.06 -3.97 -11.41
CA GLN A 70 16.16 -3.57 -10.51
C GLN A 70 17.53 -3.73 -11.16
N LYS A 71 17.75 -4.84 -11.87
CA LYS A 71 19.02 -5.13 -12.52
C LYS A 71 19.30 -4.23 -13.72
N THR A 72 18.26 -3.92 -14.51
CA THR A 72 18.41 -3.20 -15.78
C THR A 72 18.35 -1.69 -15.60
N LEU A 73 17.44 -1.22 -14.76
CA LEU A 73 17.14 0.21 -14.59
C LEU A 73 17.71 0.80 -13.30
N ASN A 74 18.27 -0.05 -12.42
CA ASN A 74 18.87 0.33 -11.14
C ASN A 74 17.91 1.06 -10.18
N PHE A 75 16.61 0.79 -10.28
CA PHE A 75 15.61 1.19 -9.30
C PHE A 75 14.60 0.06 -9.05
N THR A 76 13.77 0.21 -8.06
CA THR A 76 12.86 -0.85 -7.61
C THR A 76 11.42 -0.55 -7.98
N VAL A 77 10.65 -1.61 -8.24
CA VAL A 77 9.20 -1.56 -8.42
C VAL A 77 8.53 -2.46 -7.40
N THR A 78 7.30 -2.12 -7.05
CA THR A 78 6.45 -2.94 -6.19
C THR A 78 5.19 -3.30 -6.98
N LEU A 79 4.82 -4.56 -6.98
CA LEU A 79 3.61 -5.05 -7.63
C LEU A 79 2.56 -5.39 -6.58
N GLY A 80 1.34 -4.86 -6.75
CA GLY A 80 0.16 -5.30 -6.03
C GLY A 80 -0.60 -6.31 -6.89
N ILE A 81 -0.93 -7.45 -6.35
CA ILE A 81 -1.50 -8.57 -7.09
C ILE A 81 -2.82 -8.97 -6.44
N SER A 82 -3.91 -8.93 -7.22
CA SER A 82 -5.23 -9.40 -6.80
C SER A 82 -5.30 -10.93 -6.81
N ASP A 83 -6.32 -11.46 -6.18
CA ASP A 83 -6.68 -12.86 -6.39
C ASP A 83 -7.11 -13.12 -7.82
N PRO A 84 -6.91 -14.34 -8.34
CA PRO A 84 -7.42 -14.75 -9.64
C PRO A 84 -8.95 -14.67 -9.68
N PHE A 85 -9.50 -14.12 -10.75
CA PHE A 85 -10.94 -13.93 -10.89
C PHE A 85 -11.48 -14.50 -12.20
N GLN A 86 -12.78 -14.69 -12.29
CA GLN A 86 -13.45 -15.19 -13.47
C GLN A 86 -14.49 -14.18 -14.01
N GLY A 87 -14.39 -13.92 -15.29
CA GLY A 87 -15.31 -13.03 -16.01
C GLY A 87 -15.01 -11.54 -15.83
N LEU A 88 -15.37 -10.76 -16.83
CA LEU A 88 -15.07 -9.32 -16.89
C LEU A 88 -15.78 -8.49 -15.81
N SER A 89 -16.88 -9.00 -15.24
CA SER A 89 -17.60 -8.31 -14.16
C SER A 89 -16.78 -8.15 -12.89
N MET A 90 -15.83 -9.06 -12.64
CA MET A 90 -14.95 -9.03 -11.45
C MET A 90 -13.68 -8.21 -11.65
N MET A 91 -13.45 -7.69 -12.84
CA MET A 91 -12.21 -6.97 -13.16
C MET A 91 -12.04 -5.70 -12.32
N SER A 92 -13.14 -5.00 -12.03
CA SER A 92 -13.11 -3.80 -11.19
C SER A 92 -12.70 -4.14 -9.75
N ASP A 93 -13.22 -5.22 -9.20
CA ASP A 93 -12.92 -5.65 -7.85
C ASP A 93 -11.47 -6.10 -7.75
N ALA A 94 -10.99 -6.91 -8.70
CA ALA A 94 -9.60 -7.33 -8.78
C ALA A 94 -8.62 -6.14 -8.93
N TYR A 95 -9.00 -5.11 -9.70
CA TYR A 95 -8.21 -3.89 -9.76
C TYR A 95 -8.14 -3.20 -8.39
N HIS A 96 -9.26 -3.06 -7.69
CA HIS A 96 -9.27 -2.48 -6.35
C HIS A 96 -8.44 -3.29 -5.34
N GLU A 97 -8.49 -4.61 -5.39
CA GLU A 97 -7.66 -5.50 -4.58
C GLU A 97 -6.17 -5.24 -4.82
N SER A 98 -5.75 -5.18 -6.09
CA SER A 98 -4.34 -4.91 -6.44
C SER A 98 -3.87 -3.54 -5.96
N ILE A 99 -4.72 -2.52 -6.03
CA ILE A 99 -4.43 -1.18 -5.48
C ILE A 99 -4.38 -1.21 -3.96
N GLN A 100 -5.26 -1.97 -3.29
CA GLN A 100 -5.17 -2.15 -1.85
C GLN A 100 -3.86 -2.82 -1.46
N ALA A 101 -3.47 -3.91 -2.14
CA ALA A 101 -2.19 -4.58 -1.92
C ALA A 101 -1.01 -3.59 -2.05
N LEU A 102 -1.01 -2.72 -3.07
CA LEU A 102 0.01 -1.69 -3.23
C LEU A 102 0.07 -0.68 -2.08
N LYS A 103 -1.04 -0.34 -1.45
CA LYS A 103 -1.04 0.54 -0.28
C LYS A 103 -0.27 -0.06 0.89
N TRP A 104 -0.26 -1.38 1.01
CA TRP A 104 0.48 -2.09 2.05
C TRP A 104 2.00 -2.13 1.85
N ARG A 105 2.50 -1.68 0.69
CA ARG A 105 3.95 -1.54 0.45
C ARG A 105 4.69 -0.76 1.53
N PHE A 106 4.00 0.17 2.14
CA PHE A 106 4.53 1.00 3.21
C PHE A 106 4.89 0.16 4.46
N LEU A 107 4.11 -0.89 4.74
CA LEU A 107 4.29 -1.79 5.87
C LEU A 107 5.10 -3.04 5.52
N LEU A 108 4.76 -3.66 4.39
CA LEU A 108 5.37 -4.92 3.95
C LEU A 108 6.70 -4.72 3.22
N GLY A 109 7.06 -3.47 2.95
CA GLY A 109 8.29 -3.11 2.24
C GLY A 109 8.10 -2.92 0.75
N ASN A 110 9.08 -2.25 0.15
CA ASN A 110 9.14 -1.98 -1.29
C ASN A 110 9.92 -3.08 -2.02
N ALA A 111 9.95 -3.00 -3.34
CA ALA A 111 10.74 -3.88 -4.21
C ALA A 111 10.30 -5.35 -4.20
N ARG A 112 9.01 -5.61 -4.07
CA ARG A 112 8.46 -6.95 -3.99
C ARG A 112 7.08 -7.05 -4.62
N CYS A 113 6.60 -8.28 -4.77
CA CYS A 113 5.20 -8.58 -5.01
C CYS A 113 4.45 -8.61 -3.68
N ILE A 114 3.28 -8.00 -3.62
CA ILE A 114 2.36 -8.00 -2.49
C ILE A 114 1.04 -8.58 -3.01
N TYR A 115 0.64 -9.70 -2.44
CA TYR A 115 -0.58 -10.40 -2.81
C TYR A 115 -1.74 -9.97 -1.92
N GLN A 116 -2.97 -10.11 -2.42
CA GLN A 116 -4.16 -9.75 -1.66
C GLN A 116 -4.30 -10.57 -0.38
N ASP A 117 -3.88 -11.82 -0.38
CA ASP A 117 -3.89 -12.68 0.81
C ASP A 117 -2.88 -12.28 1.90
N GLU A 118 -1.85 -11.51 1.54
CA GLU A 118 -0.92 -10.88 2.49
C GLU A 118 -1.51 -9.62 3.15
N VAL A 119 -2.59 -9.07 2.58
CA VAL A 119 -3.24 -7.86 3.09
C VAL A 119 -4.14 -8.26 4.27
N PRO A 120 -3.87 -7.76 5.49
CA PRO A 120 -4.73 -8.02 6.62
C PRO A 120 -6.16 -7.57 6.33
N THR A 121 -7.10 -8.49 6.37
CA THR A 121 -8.50 -8.27 6.02
C THR A 121 -9.21 -7.32 6.97
N LEU A 122 -8.69 -7.18 8.19
CA LEU A 122 -9.19 -6.24 9.19
C LEU A 122 -8.03 -5.80 10.09
N LEU A 123 -7.97 -4.53 10.44
CA LEU A 123 -7.19 -4.04 11.58
C LEU A 123 -7.53 -4.78 12.89
N ASP A 124 -8.60 -5.58 12.89
CA ASP A 124 -9.12 -6.33 14.01
C ASP A 124 -8.41 -7.68 14.26
N ASP A 125 -7.74 -8.24 13.25
CA ASP A 125 -6.99 -9.52 13.37
C ASP A 125 -5.60 -9.37 13.99
N LEU A 126 -5.14 -8.14 14.16
CA LEU A 126 -3.94 -7.92 14.97
C LEU A 126 -4.30 -8.23 16.44
N PRO A 127 -3.54 -9.10 17.15
CA PRO A 127 -3.79 -9.44 18.54
C PRO A 127 -3.45 -8.26 19.46
N LEU A 128 -3.98 -7.11 19.16
CA LEU A 128 -3.71 -5.85 19.82
C LEU A 128 -4.95 -5.37 20.52
N HIS A 129 -5.00 -5.75 21.79
CA HIS A 129 -5.70 -5.07 22.86
C HIS A 129 -6.80 -4.07 22.40
N HIS A 130 -7.93 -4.60 21.92
CA HIS A 130 -9.17 -3.85 21.74
C HIS A 130 -9.50 -2.99 22.99
N THR A 131 -9.07 -3.47 24.15
CA THR A 131 -9.24 -2.78 25.43
C THR A 131 -8.42 -1.50 25.53
N VAL A 132 -7.19 -1.45 24.99
CA VAL A 132 -6.33 -0.27 25.17
C VAL A 132 -6.73 0.87 24.24
N SER A 133 -7.13 0.57 23.02
CA SER A 133 -7.64 1.60 22.08
C SER A 133 -8.96 2.19 22.58
N GLY A 134 -9.87 1.36 23.11
CA GLY A 134 -11.11 1.82 23.75
C GLY A 134 -10.85 2.72 24.96
N ASN A 135 -9.87 2.37 25.79
CA ASN A 135 -9.48 3.17 26.92
C ASN A 135 -8.85 4.51 26.51
N LEU A 136 -7.98 4.52 25.48
CA LEU A 136 -7.38 5.74 24.95
C LEU A 136 -8.46 6.73 24.47
N LEU A 137 -9.42 6.26 23.68
CA LEU A 137 -10.53 7.10 23.22
C LEU A 137 -11.39 7.63 24.38
N HIS A 138 -11.64 6.80 25.38
CA HIS A 138 -12.38 7.20 26.58
C HIS A 138 -11.65 8.30 27.34
N GLU A 139 -10.35 8.15 27.61
CA GLU A 139 -9.54 9.13 28.32
C GLU A 139 -9.45 10.46 27.54
N LEU A 140 -9.30 10.39 26.22
CA LEU A 140 -9.31 11.57 25.36
C LEU A 140 -10.66 12.31 25.36
N ARG A 141 -11.77 11.58 25.37
CA ARG A 141 -13.13 12.15 25.44
C ARG A 141 -13.41 12.79 26.79
N SER A 142 -12.92 12.20 27.87
CA SER A 142 -13.04 12.72 29.23
C SER A 142 -12.10 13.89 29.53
N GLY A 143 -11.13 14.18 28.65
CA GLY A 143 -10.13 15.24 28.83
C GLY A 143 -8.99 14.86 29.74
N ASN A 144 -8.83 13.58 30.07
CA ASN A 144 -7.77 13.07 30.93
C ASN A 144 -6.52 12.77 30.11
N TYR A 145 -5.79 13.82 29.73
CA TYR A 145 -4.65 13.72 28.82
C TYR A 145 -3.46 12.98 29.43
N GLU A 146 -3.28 12.99 30.73
CA GLU A 146 -2.19 12.29 31.42
C GLU A 146 -2.36 10.77 31.28
N ASN A 147 -3.57 10.27 31.55
CA ASN A 147 -3.87 8.84 31.34
C ASN A 147 -3.84 8.46 29.86
N ALA A 148 -4.32 9.31 28.97
CA ALA A 148 -4.23 9.07 27.55
C ALA A 148 -2.77 8.93 27.08
N TYR A 149 -1.87 9.79 27.56
CA TYR A 149 -0.43 9.72 27.30
C TYR A 149 0.16 8.40 27.81
N ASN A 150 -0.13 8.01 29.04
CA ASN A 150 0.33 6.74 29.62
C ASN A 150 -0.15 5.53 28.81
N GLN A 151 -1.38 5.55 28.26
CA GLN A 151 -1.90 4.50 27.39
C GLN A 151 -1.11 4.41 26.07
N VAL A 152 -0.76 5.54 25.47
CA VAL A 152 0.09 5.57 24.26
C VAL A 152 1.49 5.05 24.58
N GLU A 153 2.09 5.45 25.69
CA GLU A 153 3.41 4.98 26.13
C GLU A 153 3.42 3.46 26.35
N ILE A 154 2.40 2.91 26.99
CA ILE A 154 2.21 1.47 27.14
C ILE A 154 2.12 0.80 25.76
N LEU A 155 1.33 1.35 24.83
CA LEU A 155 1.19 0.83 23.48
C LEU A 155 2.52 0.78 22.73
N LEU A 156 3.39 1.76 22.92
CA LEU A 156 4.68 1.88 22.24
C LEU A 156 5.83 1.14 22.93
N SER A 157 5.69 0.76 24.21
CA SER A 157 6.78 0.17 25.00
C SER A 157 6.98 -1.34 24.79
N TYR A 158 6.05 -2.04 24.16
CA TYR A 158 6.23 -3.47 23.86
C TYR A 158 7.19 -3.69 22.70
N PRO A 159 8.17 -4.62 22.82
CA PRO A 159 9.07 -4.95 21.72
C PRO A 159 8.26 -5.56 20.56
N ARG A 160 8.33 -4.94 19.39
CA ARG A 160 7.52 -5.29 18.21
C ARG A 160 8.34 -5.21 16.95
N THR A 161 7.84 -5.88 15.93
CA THR A 161 8.37 -5.69 14.59
C THR A 161 8.10 -4.26 14.12
N ARG A 162 8.88 -3.82 13.15
CA ARG A 162 8.69 -2.48 12.54
C ARG A 162 7.26 -2.32 12.00
N GLU A 163 6.74 -3.38 11.40
CA GLU A 163 5.39 -3.44 10.84
C GLU A 163 4.33 -3.21 11.92
N GLU A 164 4.43 -3.90 13.05
CA GLU A 164 3.50 -3.74 14.18
C GLU A 164 3.54 -2.33 14.77
N MET A 165 4.73 -1.72 14.84
CA MET A 165 4.87 -0.33 15.33
C MET A 165 4.16 0.68 14.42
N VAL A 166 4.30 0.51 13.10
CA VAL A 166 3.65 1.38 12.13
C VAL A 166 2.13 1.20 12.15
N PHE A 167 1.63 -0.04 12.24
CA PHE A 167 0.20 -0.31 12.41
C PHE A 167 -0.39 0.39 13.62
N GLN A 168 0.31 0.32 14.75
CA GLN A 168 -0.14 0.99 15.96
C GLN A 168 -0.14 2.50 15.83
N ALA A 169 0.89 3.06 15.23
CA ALA A 169 0.93 4.50 14.98
C ALA A 169 -0.25 4.94 14.11
N ILE A 170 -0.56 4.21 13.03
CA ILE A 170 -1.71 4.49 12.17
C ILE A 170 -3.01 4.38 12.94
N ARG A 171 -3.18 3.37 13.78
CA ARG A 171 -4.38 3.19 14.60
C ARG A 171 -4.56 4.33 15.58
N ILE A 172 -3.51 4.69 16.33
CA ILE A 172 -3.53 5.83 17.27
C ILE A 172 -3.90 7.12 16.53
N LEU A 173 -3.31 7.37 15.36
CA LEU A 173 -3.63 8.55 14.55
C LEU A 173 -5.07 8.55 14.05
N SER A 174 -5.60 7.38 13.66
CA SER A 174 -7.00 7.22 13.25
C SER A 174 -7.96 7.54 14.40
N ASP A 175 -7.69 6.99 15.58
CA ASP A 175 -8.49 7.22 16.79
C ASP A 175 -8.45 8.70 17.22
N LEU A 176 -7.29 9.33 17.17
CA LEU A 176 -7.13 10.77 17.39
C LEU A 176 -7.91 11.60 16.36
N GLY A 177 -7.82 11.23 15.08
CA GLY A 177 -8.56 11.90 14.00
C GLY A 177 -10.07 11.81 14.19
N GLN A 178 -10.57 10.66 14.63
CA GLN A 178 -11.98 10.47 14.94
C GLN A 178 -12.41 11.33 16.13
N CYS A 179 -11.63 11.35 17.21
CA CYS A 179 -11.89 12.19 18.38
C CYS A 179 -11.94 13.69 18.04
N LEU A 180 -11.04 14.16 17.18
CA LEU A 180 -10.99 15.54 16.70
C LEU A 180 -12.24 15.90 15.89
N LYS A 181 -12.70 15.00 15.02
CA LYS A 181 -13.94 15.17 14.25
C LYS A 181 -15.17 15.24 15.17
N GLU A 182 -15.26 14.36 16.14
CA GLU A 182 -16.38 14.30 17.08
C GLU A 182 -16.46 15.55 17.99
N LYS A 183 -15.31 16.11 18.40
CA LYS A 183 -15.27 17.30 19.27
C LYS A 183 -15.50 18.61 18.52
N GLN A 184 -15.72 18.61 17.20
CA GLN A 184 -15.85 19.83 16.38
C GLN A 184 -14.77 20.88 16.70
N ILE A 185 -13.55 20.43 16.95
CA ILE A 185 -12.42 21.36 17.13
C ILE A 185 -12.10 21.90 15.73
N GLN A 186 -12.86 22.93 15.34
CA GLN A 186 -12.49 23.81 14.25
C GLN A 186 -11.20 24.53 14.66
N GLU A 187 -10.18 24.34 13.85
CA GLU A 187 -9.07 25.25 13.67
C GLU A 187 -8.13 25.49 14.85
N SER A 188 -7.21 24.61 15.02
CA SER A 188 -5.85 25.08 15.23
C SER A 188 -4.90 24.22 14.39
N GLY A 189 -4.62 24.67 13.15
CA GLY A 189 -3.42 24.46 12.34
C GLY A 189 -2.75 23.08 12.27
N PHE A 190 -3.38 22.02 12.76
CA PHE A 190 -2.82 20.68 12.73
C PHE A 190 -3.23 20.01 11.43
N LYS A 191 -2.47 20.25 10.36
CA LYS A 191 -2.63 19.55 9.11
C LYS A 191 -2.08 18.14 9.28
N LEU A 192 -2.97 17.16 9.52
CA LEU A 192 -2.65 15.73 9.49
C LEU A 192 -1.90 15.34 8.20
N ASP A 193 -2.28 15.98 7.07
CA ASP A 193 -1.61 15.83 5.79
C ASP A 193 -0.11 16.16 5.81
N LYS A 194 0.31 17.09 6.66
CA LYS A 194 1.71 17.47 6.77
C LYS A 194 2.54 16.43 7.53
N MET A 195 1.95 15.80 8.55
CA MET A 195 2.62 14.73 9.31
C MET A 195 2.71 13.42 8.52
N LEU A 196 1.70 13.10 7.71
CA LEU A 196 1.71 11.90 6.87
C LEU A 196 2.67 12.01 5.67
N ASN A 197 3.01 13.22 5.25
CA ASN A 197 3.98 13.45 4.17
C ASN A 197 5.43 13.55 4.65
N GLU A 198 5.66 13.68 5.96
CA GLU A 198 6.99 13.74 6.57
C GLU A 198 7.45 12.37 7.14
N LEU A 199 6.57 11.33 7.14
CA LEU A 199 6.87 9.93 7.45
C LEU A 199 7.18 9.14 6.18
#